data_09eeeddd193b7127eaff949336c2dc61
#
_entry.id   09eeeddd193b7127eaff949336c2dc61
#
_cell.length_a   1.000
_cell.length_b   1.000
_cell.length_c   1.000
_cell.angle_alpha   90.00
_cell.angle_beta   90.00
_cell.angle_gamma   90.00
#
_symmetry.space_group_name_H-M   'P 1'
#
loop_
_entity.id
_entity.type
_entity.pdbx_description
1 polymer ?
#
loop_
_entity_poly.entity_id
_entity_poly.type
_entity_poly.pdbx_seq_one_letter_code
_entity_poly.pdbx_strand_id
1 'polypeptide(L)'
;MWERRRNFHLAVGLLLSGTAIALAAVAVGEQNQGGGKYAEGMHTAPPYWAYAVNPPAAKNDRKADVVDTSLRRVPNSEAAFTVLQTSDLFYVPDWHPGGHPPMPGIVAHGRKPKIFACGYCHLPNGFGRPENANLAGLPADYIAEQMSDFKNGLRKTSVPEFLPAVSMGKYEQLASEQEVREAAAYFTGIKPKPWIRVLETDSVPKTQVAGWMLVAWEPREMEPIGARIIETPENLERTELRDDTSGFIAYVPVGSIATGKALVTTGGEGKTVPCATCHGTGLQGMKDVPGIAGRSPSYVVRQIVDMQNGLRAGAGSQQMKSVVAKLNIEDMIAIAAYTASLNP
;
A
#
# COMPACT_ATOMS: atom_id res chain seq x y z
N MET A 1 -20.74 46.38 -31.79
CA MET A 1 -21.99 46.12 -32.51
C MET A 1 -22.37 44.69 -32.18
N TRP A 2 -23.32 44.33 -31.41
CA TRP A 2 -24.58 44.90 -30.96
C TRP A 2 -24.97 44.24 -29.64
N GLU A 3 -25.37 45.08 -28.66
CA GLU A 3 -26.00 44.72 -27.37
C GLU A 3 -27.40 44.14 -27.59
N ARG A 4 -27.86 43.29 -26.68
CA ARG A 4 -29.20 43.40 -26.10
C ARG A 4 -29.25 42.84 -24.68
N ARG A 5 -29.48 43.72 -23.73
CA ARG A 5 -29.96 43.50 -22.36
C ARG A 5 -31.44 43.08 -22.42
N ARG A 6 -31.87 42.26 -21.46
CA ARG A 6 -33.24 42.32 -20.94
C ARG A 6 -33.25 42.01 -19.44
N ASN A 7 -33.49 43.07 -18.69
CA ASN A 7 -33.90 43.04 -17.29
C ASN A 7 -35.33 42.55 -17.18
N PHE A 8 -35.64 41.77 -16.11
CA PHE A 8 -36.99 41.72 -15.53
C PHE A 8 -36.86 41.77 -14.01
N HIS A 9 -37.31 42.90 -13.44
CA HIS A 9 -37.64 43.06 -12.01
C HIS A 9 -39.12 42.67 -11.79
N LEU A 10 -39.40 42.06 -10.63
CA LEU A 10 -40.60 42.24 -9.77
C LEU A 10 -40.41 41.27 -8.61
N ALA A 11 -40.20 41.68 -7.42
CA ALA A 11 -40.93 42.40 -6.40
C ALA A 11 -41.67 41.45 -5.45
N VAL A 12 -41.14 41.36 -4.23
CA VAL A 12 -41.80 41.43 -2.90
C VAL A 12 -42.81 40.36 -2.50
N GLY A 13 -42.45 39.68 -1.38
CA GLY A 13 -43.34 38.92 -0.55
C GLY A 13 -42.64 38.43 0.71
N LEU A 14 -42.57 39.31 1.75
CA LEU A 14 -42.18 38.89 3.12
C LEU A 14 -43.23 37.97 3.69
N LEU A 15 -42.84 36.77 4.12
CA LEU A 15 -43.53 36.03 5.17
C LEU A 15 -42.47 35.41 6.08
N LEU A 16 -42.38 36.02 7.27
CA LEU A 16 -41.65 35.51 8.43
C LEU A 16 -42.39 34.29 8.98
N SER A 17 -41.82 33.10 8.80
CA SER A 17 -42.11 31.97 9.66
C SER A 17 -40.79 31.41 10.16
N GLY A 18 -40.53 31.65 11.47
CA GLY A 18 -39.40 31.12 12.16
C GLY A 18 -39.48 29.59 12.23
N THR A 19 -38.60 28.93 11.48
CA THR A 19 -38.25 27.54 11.74
C THR A 19 -36.78 27.53 12.10
N ALA A 20 -36.53 27.13 13.34
CA ALA A 20 -35.18 26.87 13.84
C ALA A 20 -34.52 25.85 12.93
N ILE A 21 -33.56 26.28 12.09
CA ILE A 21 -32.66 25.39 11.40
C ILE A 21 -31.69 24.90 12.48
N ALA A 22 -31.96 23.69 12.99
CA ALA A 22 -30.95 22.93 13.68
C ALA A 22 -29.82 22.68 12.69
N LEU A 23 -28.70 23.40 12.86
CA LEU A 23 -27.44 23.05 12.23
C LEU A 23 -27.07 21.67 12.77
N ALA A 24 -27.43 20.64 12.00
CA ALA A 24 -26.76 19.37 12.12
C ALA A 24 -25.31 19.61 11.65
N ALA A 25 -24.41 19.82 12.61
CA ALA A 25 -23.00 19.68 12.43
C ALA A 25 -22.78 18.21 12.03
N VAL A 26 -22.81 17.92 10.73
CA VAL A 26 -22.34 16.65 10.21
C VAL A 26 -20.85 16.62 10.54
N ALA A 27 -20.51 15.79 11.52
CA ALA A 27 -19.14 15.49 11.87
C ALA A 27 -18.47 14.87 10.64
N VAL A 28 -17.75 15.68 9.87
CA VAL A 28 -16.94 15.29 8.70
C VAL A 28 -15.72 14.43 9.15
N GLY A 29 -15.62 14.10 10.44
CA GLY A 29 -14.53 13.32 11.03
C GLY A 29 -14.70 11.81 11.03
N GLU A 30 -15.86 11.25 10.63
CA GLU A 30 -16.15 9.82 10.81
C GLU A 30 -16.21 8.98 9.53
N GLN A 31 -16.00 9.54 8.37
CA GLN A 31 -16.15 8.79 7.11
C GLN A 31 -14.95 7.92 6.72
N ASN A 32 -13.91 7.85 7.53
CA ASN A 32 -12.77 6.96 7.25
C ASN A 32 -12.60 5.85 8.30
N GLN A 33 -13.57 5.63 9.15
CA GLN A 33 -13.69 4.39 9.88
C GLN A 33 -14.39 3.37 8.99
N GLY A 34 -13.62 2.76 8.10
CA GLY A 34 -14.02 1.50 7.49
C GLY A 34 -14.29 0.54 8.64
N GLY A 35 -15.57 0.33 8.98
CA GLY A 35 -16.01 -0.61 10.01
C GLY A 35 -15.72 -2.05 9.60
N GLY A 36 -14.47 -2.38 9.35
CA GLY A 36 -14.01 -3.74 9.21
C GLY A 36 -14.30 -4.47 10.52
N LYS A 37 -15.00 -5.58 10.44
CA LYS A 37 -15.19 -6.47 11.58
C LYS A 37 -13.83 -7.05 11.93
N TYR A 38 -13.17 -6.47 12.93
CA TYR A 38 -11.96 -7.07 13.50
C TYR A 38 -12.33 -8.39 14.16
N ALA A 39 -11.48 -9.40 14.04
CA ALA A 39 -11.67 -10.63 14.78
C ALA A 39 -11.63 -10.33 16.29
N GLU A 40 -12.59 -10.87 17.04
CA GLU A 40 -12.58 -10.74 18.50
C GLU A 40 -11.30 -11.33 19.07
N GLY A 41 -10.69 -10.67 20.06
CA GLY A 41 -9.50 -11.14 20.76
C GLY A 41 -8.16 -10.70 20.16
N MET A 42 -8.13 -9.75 19.25
CA MET A 42 -6.87 -9.16 18.75
C MET A 42 -6.13 -8.40 19.85
N HIS A 43 -4.82 -8.61 19.95
CA HIS A 43 -3.94 -7.88 20.87
C HIS A 43 -3.85 -6.40 20.49
N THR A 44 -3.77 -6.11 19.20
CA THR A 44 -3.64 -4.75 18.66
C THR A 44 -4.67 -4.50 17.58
N ALA A 45 -5.48 -3.46 17.75
CA ALA A 45 -6.42 -3.04 16.74
C ALA A 45 -5.68 -2.57 15.47
N PRO A 46 -5.99 -3.11 14.29
CA PRO A 46 -5.34 -2.69 13.06
C PRO A 46 -5.70 -1.22 12.75
N PRO A 47 -4.69 -0.36 12.49
CA PRO A 47 -4.95 1.04 12.17
C PRO A 47 -5.55 1.13 10.76
N TYR A 48 -6.75 1.68 10.63
CA TYR A 48 -7.53 1.74 9.39
C TYR A 48 -6.75 2.37 8.21
N TRP A 49 -5.94 3.38 8.48
CA TRP A 49 -5.15 4.09 7.47
C TRP A 49 -4.06 3.21 6.83
N ALA A 50 -3.63 2.14 7.50
CA ALA A 50 -2.65 1.20 6.94
C ALA A 50 -3.29 0.17 6.00
N TYR A 51 -4.61 0.05 6.02
CA TYR A 51 -5.37 -0.91 5.21
C TYR A 51 -6.35 -0.14 4.32
N ALA A 52 -5.90 0.27 3.15
CA ALA A 52 -6.74 0.97 2.19
C ALA A 52 -7.76 -0.01 1.56
N VAL A 53 -8.83 -0.30 2.30
CA VAL A 53 -9.90 -1.18 1.85
C VAL A 53 -10.81 -0.42 0.90
N ASN A 54 -10.96 -0.93 -0.33
CA ASN A 54 -11.89 -0.33 -1.28
C ASN A 54 -13.31 -0.31 -0.70
N PRO A 55 -14.04 0.80 -0.82
CA PRO A 55 -15.44 0.83 -0.45
C PRO A 55 -16.22 -0.20 -1.27
N PRO A 56 -17.32 -0.75 -0.74
CA PRO A 56 -18.20 -1.62 -1.52
C PRO A 56 -18.55 -0.93 -2.84
N ALA A 57 -18.44 -1.67 -3.96
CA ALA A 57 -18.82 -1.13 -5.25
C ALA A 57 -20.25 -0.58 -5.16
N ALA A 58 -20.43 0.71 -5.47
CA ALA A 58 -21.76 1.28 -5.59
C ALA A 58 -22.56 0.40 -6.55
N LYS A 59 -23.80 0.05 -6.19
CA LYS A 59 -24.70 -0.70 -7.11
C LYS A 59 -24.76 0.09 -8.40
N ASN A 60 -24.17 -0.48 -9.43
CA ASN A 60 -23.87 0.27 -10.65
C ASN A 60 -25.11 0.47 -11.51
N ASP A 61 -25.42 1.74 -11.75
CA ASP A 61 -25.94 2.21 -13.03
C ASP A 61 -24.78 2.42 -14.04
N ARG A 62 -23.85 1.45 -14.16
CA ARG A 62 -22.84 1.55 -15.22
C ARG A 62 -23.54 1.39 -16.55
N LYS A 63 -23.78 2.50 -17.23
CA LYS A 63 -23.83 2.50 -18.70
C LYS A 63 -22.58 1.77 -19.16
N ALA A 64 -22.73 0.86 -20.13
CA ALA A 64 -21.58 0.16 -20.70
C ALA A 64 -20.52 1.21 -21.08
N ASP A 65 -19.43 1.25 -20.31
CA ASP A 65 -18.36 2.21 -20.55
C ASP A 65 -17.80 1.93 -21.93
N VAL A 66 -17.64 2.96 -22.73
CA VAL A 66 -16.91 2.87 -24.00
C VAL A 66 -15.50 2.40 -23.63
N VAL A 67 -15.12 1.24 -24.16
CA VAL A 67 -13.77 0.68 -23.92
C VAL A 67 -12.75 1.65 -24.50
N ASP A 68 -12.00 2.32 -23.64
CA ASP A 68 -10.91 3.21 -24.05
C ASP A 68 -9.74 2.35 -24.59
N THR A 69 -9.59 2.37 -25.91
CA THR A 69 -8.51 1.68 -26.63
C THR A 69 -7.35 2.61 -26.98
N SER A 70 -7.37 3.86 -26.50
CA SER A 70 -6.29 4.79 -26.77
C SER A 70 -4.99 4.31 -26.12
N LEU A 71 -3.88 4.52 -26.85
CA LEU A 71 -2.55 4.18 -26.34
C LEU A 71 -2.09 5.22 -25.32
N ARG A 72 -1.66 4.75 -24.18
CA ARG A 72 -1.00 5.53 -23.13
C ARG A 72 0.49 5.35 -23.22
N ARG A 73 1.23 6.32 -22.73
CA ARG A 73 2.69 6.31 -22.62
C ARG A 73 3.11 6.85 -21.26
N VAL A 74 4.27 6.44 -20.81
CA VAL A 74 4.87 6.96 -19.57
C VAL A 74 6.23 7.59 -19.89
N PRO A 75 6.74 8.48 -19.05
CA PRO A 75 8.05 9.10 -19.25
C PRO A 75 9.19 8.07 -19.36
N ASN A 76 10.16 8.34 -20.20
CA ASN A 76 11.35 7.51 -20.41
C ASN A 76 11.04 6.06 -20.86
N SER A 77 9.92 5.85 -21.54
CA SER A 77 9.51 4.57 -22.12
C SER A 77 9.14 4.76 -23.60
N GLU A 78 9.58 3.85 -24.44
CA GLU A 78 9.14 3.76 -25.83
C GLU A 78 7.87 2.92 -26.00
N ALA A 79 7.51 2.15 -24.95
CA ALA A 79 6.32 1.31 -24.96
C ALA A 79 5.03 2.14 -24.98
N ALA A 80 3.97 1.52 -25.47
CA ALA A 80 2.63 2.09 -25.43
C ALA A 80 1.61 0.96 -25.19
N PHE A 81 0.73 1.17 -24.21
CA PHE A 81 -0.31 0.20 -23.85
C PHE A 81 -1.66 0.91 -23.76
N THR A 82 -2.73 0.18 -24.02
CA THR A 82 -4.09 0.65 -23.74
C THR A 82 -4.40 0.52 -22.25
N VAL A 83 -5.39 1.26 -21.75
CA VAL A 83 -5.91 1.09 -20.38
C VAL A 83 -6.39 -0.35 -20.14
N LEU A 84 -6.94 -1.00 -21.15
CA LEU A 84 -7.35 -2.41 -21.08
C LEU A 84 -6.16 -3.33 -20.81
N GLN A 85 -5.02 -3.12 -21.50
CA GLN A 85 -3.80 -3.90 -21.27
C GLN A 85 -3.20 -3.66 -19.89
N THR A 86 -3.17 -2.40 -19.42
CA THR A 86 -2.66 -2.08 -18.07
C THR A 86 -3.57 -2.55 -16.94
N SER A 87 -4.81 -2.95 -17.25
CA SER A 87 -5.80 -3.47 -16.30
C SER A 87 -5.96 -4.99 -16.37
N ASP A 88 -5.32 -5.67 -17.33
CA ASP A 88 -5.39 -7.14 -17.46
C ASP A 88 -4.51 -7.81 -16.40
N LEU A 89 -5.14 -8.50 -15.44
CA LEU A 89 -4.48 -9.20 -14.35
C LEU A 89 -3.51 -10.32 -14.81
N PHE A 90 -3.60 -10.73 -16.06
CA PHE A 90 -2.76 -11.75 -16.69
C PHE A 90 -1.76 -11.17 -17.69
N TYR A 91 -1.54 -9.87 -17.64
CA TYR A 91 -0.60 -9.18 -18.50
C TYR A 91 0.11 -8.07 -17.69
N VAL A 92 1.42 -8.11 -17.68
CA VAL A 92 2.22 -7.07 -17.01
C VAL A 92 2.64 -6.04 -18.06
N PRO A 93 2.19 -4.79 -17.97
CA PRO A 93 2.69 -3.75 -18.86
C PRO A 93 4.13 -3.45 -18.52
N ASP A 94 5.03 -3.93 -19.36
CA ASP A 94 6.47 -3.73 -19.21
C ASP A 94 6.87 -2.40 -19.85
N TRP A 95 6.82 -1.34 -19.04
CA TRP A 95 7.18 0.00 -19.48
C TRP A 95 8.69 0.20 -19.64
N HIS A 96 9.49 -0.50 -18.84
CA HIS A 96 10.94 -0.28 -18.75
C HIS A 96 11.72 -1.62 -18.81
N PRO A 97 11.66 -2.35 -19.92
CA PRO A 97 12.23 -3.70 -20.03
C PRO A 97 13.76 -3.76 -19.79
N GLY A 98 14.46 -2.64 -19.92
CA GLY A 98 15.87 -2.54 -19.57
C GLY A 98 16.17 -2.37 -18.07
N GLY A 99 15.14 -2.22 -17.23
CA GLY A 99 15.26 -1.97 -15.79
C GLY A 99 15.31 -3.22 -14.91
N HIS A 100 15.05 -4.40 -15.47
CA HIS A 100 14.96 -5.68 -14.77
C HIS A 100 15.35 -6.85 -15.69
N PRO A 101 15.64 -8.06 -15.14
CA PRO A 101 15.84 -9.26 -15.93
C PRO A 101 14.59 -9.65 -16.75
N PRO A 102 14.70 -10.50 -17.77
CA PRO A 102 13.54 -11.05 -18.45
C PRO A 102 12.58 -11.72 -17.47
N MET A 103 11.29 -11.35 -17.51
CA MET A 103 10.28 -11.92 -16.63
C MET A 103 9.94 -13.36 -16.99
N PRO A 104 9.99 -14.33 -16.07
CA PRO A 104 9.46 -15.67 -16.32
C PRO A 104 7.93 -15.62 -16.51
N GLY A 105 7.38 -16.64 -17.16
CA GLY A 105 5.96 -16.67 -17.54
C GLY A 105 5.00 -16.44 -16.38
N ILE A 106 5.29 -16.99 -15.21
CA ILE A 106 4.45 -16.78 -14.00
C ILE A 106 4.48 -15.33 -13.53
N VAL A 107 5.57 -14.61 -13.73
CA VAL A 107 5.69 -13.19 -13.38
C VAL A 107 5.01 -12.32 -14.43
N ALA A 108 5.24 -12.57 -15.72
CA ALA A 108 4.74 -11.75 -16.83
C ALA A 108 3.25 -11.98 -17.14
N HIS A 109 2.76 -13.21 -17.00
CA HIS A 109 1.44 -13.63 -17.49
C HIS A 109 0.62 -14.45 -16.49
N GLY A 110 1.24 -14.93 -15.41
CA GLY A 110 0.56 -15.84 -14.50
C GLY A 110 0.13 -17.13 -15.20
N ARG A 111 -0.95 -17.74 -14.72
CA ARG A 111 -1.55 -18.94 -15.31
C ARG A 111 -3.08 -18.84 -15.35
N LYS A 112 -3.60 -18.43 -16.53
CA LYS A 112 -5.05 -18.28 -16.75
C LYS A 112 -5.81 -19.59 -16.46
N PRO A 113 -7.01 -19.52 -15.95
CA PRO A 113 -7.71 -18.35 -15.41
C PRO A 113 -7.49 -18.14 -13.89
N LYS A 114 -6.56 -18.84 -13.26
CA LYS A 114 -6.53 -19.04 -11.81
C LYS A 114 -5.47 -18.21 -11.07
N ILE A 115 -4.30 -17.98 -11.67
CA ILE A 115 -3.18 -17.27 -11.03
C ILE A 115 -2.87 -16.04 -11.86
N PHE A 116 -3.06 -14.86 -11.26
CA PHE A 116 -2.69 -13.59 -11.89
C PHE A 116 -1.17 -13.50 -12.04
N ALA A 117 -0.73 -12.67 -12.98
CA ALA A 117 0.69 -12.39 -13.14
C ALA A 117 1.27 -11.80 -11.85
N CYS A 118 2.34 -12.40 -11.30
CA CYS A 118 2.96 -11.89 -10.07
C CYS A 118 3.41 -10.43 -10.24
N GLY A 119 4.00 -10.11 -11.39
CA GLY A 119 4.42 -8.76 -11.74
C GLY A 119 3.28 -7.76 -11.92
N TYR A 120 2.03 -8.20 -12.02
CA TYR A 120 0.90 -7.29 -12.05
C TYR A 120 0.73 -6.54 -10.72
N CYS A 121 0.87 -7.21 -9.58
CA CYS A 121 0.77 -6.62 -8.26
C CYS A 121 2.13 -6.14 -7.73
N HIS A 122 3.18 -6.96 -7.93
CA HIS A 122 4.51 -6.65 -7.41
C HIS A 122 5.35 -5.77 -8.35
N LEU A 123 4.85 -5.44 -9.54
CA LEU A 123 5.48 -4.71 -10.62
C LEU A 123 6.71 -5.41 -11.21
N PRO A 124 7.13 -5.11 -12.45
CA PRO A 124 8.32 -5.72 -13.08
C PRO A 124 9.59 -5.54 -12.24
N ASN A 125 9.76 -4.38 -11.60
CA ASN A 125 10.90 -4.09 -10.76
C ASN A 125 10.80 -4.66 -9.32
N GLY A 126 9.72 -5.38 -8.99
CA GLY A 126 9.51 -5.99 -7.68
C GLY A 126 9.15 -5.04 -6.55
N PHE A 127 9.03 -3.72 -6.79
CA PHE A 127 8.78 -2.76 -5.72
C PHE A 127 7.34 -2.80 -5.22
N GLY A 128 6.40 -3.19 -6.09
CA GLY A 128 4.98 -3.19 -5.78
C GLY A 128 4.43 -1.78 -5.59
N ARG A 129 3.33 -1.70 -4.86
CA ARG A 129 2.70 -0.46 -4.39
C ARG A 129 2.44 -0.59 -2.89
N PRO A 130 2.03 0.46 -2.15
CA PRO A 130 1.84 0.38 -0.70
C PRO A 130 0.98 -0.78 -0.21
N GLU A 131 0.00 -1.21 -1.00
CA GLU A 131 -0.85 -2.36 -0.67
C GLU A 131 -0.16 -3.72 -0.86
N ASN A 132 0.94 -3.77 -1.61
CA ASN A 132 1.68 -4.99 -1.91
C ASN A 132 3.02 -5.05 -1.18
N ALA A 133 3.59 -6.25 -1.06
CA ALA A 133 4.96 -6.40 -0.59
C ALA A 133 5.96 -5.98 -1.68
N ASN A 134 6.96 -5.19 -1.32
CA ASN A 134 8.14 -4.99 -2.14
C ASN A 134 9.02 -6.25 -2.03
N LEU A 135 9.23 -6.95 -3.15
CA LEU A 135 9.96 -8.21 -3.24
C LEU A 135 11.40 -8.05 -3.74
N ALA A 136 11.74 -6.87 -4.30
CA ALA A 136 13.06 -6.63 -4.88
C ALA A 136 14.19 -6.93 -3.87
N GLY A 137 15.12 -7.78 -4.26
CA GLY A 137 16.30 -8.14 -3.50
C GLY A 137 16.03 -8.95 -2.22
N LEU A 138 14.80 -9.40 -1.97
CA LEU A 138 14.53 -10.32 -0.86
C LEU A 138 15.14 -11.70 -1.15
N PRO A 139 15.64 -12.42 -0.13
CA PRO A 139 16.14 -13.78 -0.31
C PRO A 139 15.09 -14.71 -0.92
N ALA A 140 15.47 -15.55 -1.88
CA ALA A 140 14.55 -16.46 -2.55
C ALA A 140 13.88 -17.43 -1.57
N ASP A 141 14.63 -17.95 -0.61
CA ASP A 141 14.13 -18.86 0.40
C ASP A 141 13.12 -18.16 1.33
N TYR A 142 13.35 -16.88 1.67
CA TYR A 142 12.37 -16.08 2.40
C TYR A 142 11.07 -15.91 1.60
N ILE A 143 11.16 -15.59 0.31
CA ILE A 143 9.95 -15.47 -0.54
C ILE A 143 9.20 -16.79 -0.59
N ALA A 144 9.89 -17.91 -0.79
CA ALA A 144 9.30 -19.25 -0.83
C ALA A 144 8.68 -19.64 0.52
N GLU A 145 9.35 -19.34 1.66
CA GLU A 145 8.81 -19.56 3.00
C GLU A 145 7.51 -18.76 3.19
N GLN A 146 7.48 -17.49 2.80
CA GLN A 146 6.28 -16.66 2.94
C GLN A 146 5.11 -17.19 2.10
N MET A 147 5.37 -17.74 0.92
CA MET A 147 4.36 -18.41 0.12
C MET A 147 3.86 -19.67 0.81
N SER A 148 4.76 -20.50 1.36
CA SER A 148 4.40 -21.67 2.18
C SER A 148 3.58 -21.28 3.43
N ASP A 149 3.93 -20.20 4.10
CA ASP A 149 3.18 -19.68 5.24
C ASP A 149 1.74 -19.30 4.88
N PHE A 150 1.54 -18.66 3.73
CA PHE A 150 0.19 -18.39 3.20
C PHE A 150 -0.58 -19.68 2.93
N LYS A 151 0.05 -20.67 2.29
CA LYS A 151 -0.56 -21.97 1.97
C LYS A 151 -1.03 -22.72 3.21
N ASN A 152 -0.21 -22.69 4.26
CA ASN A 152 -0.46 -23.41 5.49
C ASN A 152 -1.29 -22.59 6.50
N GLY A 153 -1.76 -21.41 6.13
CA GLY A 153 -2.54 -20.51 6.99
C GLY A 153 -1.76 -19.93 8.17
N LEU A 154 -0.42 -19.98 8.09
CA LEU A 154 0.50 -19.38 9.07
C LEU A 154 0.74 -17.89 8.82
N ARG A 155 0.31 -17.37 7.66
CA ARG A 155 0.33 -15.95 7.31
C ARG A 155 -1.04 -15.50 6.86
N LYS A 156 -1.64 -14.60 7.65
CA LYS A 156 -2.96 -14.01 7.44
C LYS A 156 -2.86 -12.49 7.60
N THR A 157 -3.97 -11.80 7.48
CA THR A 157 -4.09 -10.35 7.72
C THR A 157 -5.08 -10.06 8.82
N SER A 158 -4.82 -9.02 9.61
CA SER A 158 -5.74 -8.52 10.65
C SER A 158 -7.03 -7.92 10.08
N VAL A 159 -7.08 -7.62 8.78
CA VAL A 159 -8.25 -7.05 8.08
C VAL A 159 -8.64 -7.97 6.93
N PRO A 160 -9.63 -8.88 7.14
CA PRO A 160 -10.05 -9.84 6.11
C PRO A 160 -10.60 -9.22 4.82
N GLU A 161 -11.07 -7.97 4.87
CA GLU A 161 -11.54 -7.22 3.72
C GLU A 161 -10.39 -6.66 2.85
N PHE A 162 -9.16 -6.71 3.36
CA PHE A 162 -7.99 -6.24 2.64
C PHE A 162 -7.53 -7.27 1.60
N LEU A 163 -8.19 -7.31 0.45
CA LEU A 163 -8.00 -8.32 -0.59
C LEU A 163 -6.56 -8.48 -1.10
N PRO A 164 -5.69 -7.46 -1.14
CA PRO A 164 -4.30 -7.69 -1.57
C PRO A 164 -3.60 -8.79 -0.76
N ALA A 165 -3.76 -8.81 0.56
CA ALA A 165 -3.19 -9.85 1.41
C ALA A 165 -3.95 -11.19 1.31
N VAL A 166 -5.29 -11.14 1.27
CA VAL A 166 -6.14 -12.34 1.17
C VAL A 166 -5.90 -13.09 -0.15
N SER A 167 -5.65 -12.36 -1.23
CA SER A 167 -5.41 -12.93 -2.55
C SER A 167 -4.13 -13.77 -2.59
N MET A 168 -3.09 -13.39 -1.84
CA MET A 168 -1.85 -14.18 -1.76
C MET A 168 -2.10 -15.58 -1.23
N GLY A 169 -2.97 -15.75 -0.22
CA GLY A 169 -3.35 -17.08 0.29
C GLY A 169 -4.10 -17.93 -0.74
N LYS A 170 -4.86 -17.30 -1.66
CA LYS A 170 -5.54 -18.02 -2.75
C LYS A 170 -4.57 -18.47 -3.83
N TYR A 171 -3.64 -17.60 -4.23
CA TYR A 171 -2.67 -17.91 -5.29
C TYR A 171 -1.72 -19.01 -4.86
N GLU A 172 -1.30 -19.03 -3.61
CA GLU A 172 -0.42 -20.08 -3.10
C GLU A 172 -1.07 -21.46 -3.10
N GLN A 173 -2.36 -21.55 -2.84
CA GLN A 173 -3.08 -22.84 -2.96
C GLN A 173 -3.03 -23.40 -4.39
N LEU A 174 -2.80 -22.55 -5.37
CA LEU A 174 -2.88 -22.87 -6.80
C LEU A 174 -1.51 -22.94 -7.46
N ALA A 175 -0.53 -22.18 -6.98
CA ALA A 175 0.82 -22.13 -7.57
C ALA A 175 1.59 -23.42 -7.28
N SER A 176 2.32 -23.91 -8.29
CA SER A 176 3.27 -25.00 -8.10
C SER A 176 4.56 -24.50 -7.44
N GLU A 177 5.27 -25.40 -6.79
CA GLU A 177 6.58 -25.05 -6.21
C GLU A 177 7.58 -24.51 -7.25
N GLN A 178 7.50 -24.98 -8.48
CA GLN A 178 8.34 -24.48 -9.57
C GLN A 178 8.00 -23.02 -9.88
N GLU A 179 6.70 -22.69 -10.03
CA GLU A 179 6.25 -21.31 -10.29
C GLU A 179 6.69 -20.36 -9.16
N VAL A 180 6.60 -20.81 -7.90
CA VAL A 180 7.08 -20.06 -6.73
C VAL A 180 8.60 -19.84 -6.80
N ARG A 181 9.38 -20.88 -7.09
CA ARG A 181 10.85 -20.78 -7.22
C ARG A 181 11.26 -19.85 -8.36
N GLU A 182 10.60 -19.93 -9.51
CA GLU A 182 10.88 -19.05 -10.65
C GLU A 182 10.61 -17.58 -10.30
N ALA A 183 9.46 -17.28 -9.68
CA ALA A 183 9.12 -15.93 -9.24
C ALA A 183 10.09 -15.43 -8.14
N ALA A 184 10.42 -16.28 -7.17
CA ALA A 184 11.35 -15.92 -6.09
C ALA A 184 12.74 -15.60 -6.63
N ALA A 185 13.28 -16.44 -7.51
CA ALA A 185 14.57 -16.20 -8.16
C ALA A 185 14.58 -14.89 -8.94
N TYR A 186 13.51 -14.60 -9.69
CA TYR A 186 13.37 -13.37 -10.44
C TYR A 186 13.43 -12.13 -9.52
N PHE A 187 12.60 -12.07 -8.50
CA PHE A 187 12.54 -10.91 -7.61
C PHE A 187 13.79 -10.74 -6.75
N THR A 188 14.44 -11.84 -6.35
CA THR A 188 15.71 -11.82 -5.65
C THR A 188 16.82 -11.19 -6.50
N GLY A 189 16.80 -11.42 -7.81
CA GLY A 189 17.77 -10.85 -8.76
C GLY A 189 17.60 -9.35 -9.02
N ILE A 190 16.54 -8.73 -8.55
CA ILE A 190 16.27 -7.30 -8.75
C ILE A 190 16.97 -6.49 -7.67
N LYS A 191 17.76 -5.49 -8.10
CA LYS A 191 18.43 -4.58 -7.17
C LYS A 191 17.42 -3.58 -6.58
N PRO A 192 17.27 -3.53 -5.26
CA PRO A 192 16.43 -2.53 -4.61
C PRO A 192 16.90 -1.11 -4.93
N LYS A 193 15.94 -0.18 -5.04
CA LYS A 193 16.18 1.26 -5.24
C LYS A 193 15.19 2.06 -4.40
N PRO A 194 15.52 3.29 -4.01
CA PRO A 194 14.55 4.19 -3.38
C PRO A 194 13.36 4.43 -4.32
N TRP A 195 12.15 4.29 -3.78
CA TRP A 195 10.90 4.49 -4.52
C TRP A 195 9.82 5.21 -3.69
N ILE A 196 10.11 5.42 -2.40
CA ILE A 196 9.27 6.15 -1.48
C ILE A 196 10.05 7.33 -0.93
N ARG A 197 9.44 8.49 -0.93
CA ARG A 197 9.95 9.71 -0.30
C ARG A 197 9.20 9.95 1.00
N VAL A 198 9.88 9.86 2.14
CA VAL A 198 9.29 10.09 3.47
C VAL A 198 9.36 11.58 3.80
N LEU A 199 8.23 12.17 4.18
CA LEU A 199 8.10 13.57 4.58
C LEU A 199 7.47 13.68 5.96
N GLU A 200 8.19 14.30 6.90
CA GLU A 200 7.64 14.68 8.20
C GLU A 200 6.78 15.94 8.05
N THR A 201 5.54 15.91 8.55
CA THR A 201 4.61 17.02 8.42
C THR A 201 3.48 16.93 9.45
N ASP A 202 2.87 18.07 9.76
CA ASP A 202 1.67 18.15 10.62
C ASP A 202 0.36 18.07 9.81
N SER A 203 0.43 18.26 8.49
CA SER A 203 -0.74 18.33 7.61
C SER A 203 -0.54 17.53 6.33
N VAL A 204 -1.58 16.83 5.92
CA VAL A 204 -1.57 15.94 4.75
C VAL A 204 -2.76 16.23 3.84
N PRO A 205 -2.68 15.89 2.55
CA PRO A 205 -3.86 15.90 1.70
C PRO A 205 -4.93 14.95 2.27
N LYS A 206 -6.18 15.37 2.27
CA LYS A 206 -7.30 14.45 2.46
C LYS A 206 -7.23 13.36 1.40
N THR A 207 -7.52 12.13 1.79
CA THR A 207 -7.40 10.98 0.91
C THR A 207 -8.70 10.20 0.83
N GLN A 208 -8.87 9.50 -0.29
CA GLN A 208 -9.86 8.47 -0.49
C GLN A 208 -9.16 7.17 -0.91
N VAL A 209 -9.87 6.05 -0.78
CA VAL A 209 -9.33 4.76 -1.25
C VAL A 209 -9.72 4.56 -2.71
N ALA A 210 -8.72 4.30 -3.56
CA ALA A 210 -8.89 3.88 -4.94
C ALA A 210 -7.84 2.81 -5.29
N GLY A 211 -8.27 1.69 -5.87
CA GLY A 211 -7.36 0.63 -6.29
C GLY A 211 -6.51 0.05 -5.16
N TRP A 212 -7.06 -0.04 -3.93
CA TRP A 212 -6.41 -0.53 -2.71
C TRP A 212 -5.29 0.36 -2.17
N MET A 213 -5.23 1.62 -2.60
CA MET A 213 -4.28 2.61 -2.11
C MET A 213 -4.99 3.91 -1.73
N LEU A 214 -4.31 4.74 -0.94
CA LEU A 214 -4.78 6.08 -0.64
C LEU A 214 -4.40 7.01 -1.79
N VAL A 215 -5.37 7.77 -2.30
CA VAL A 215 -5.15 8.81 -3.32
C VAL A 215 -5.63 10.14 -2.78
N ALA A 216 -4.92 11.22 -3.13
CA ALA A 216 -5.32 12.55 -2.72
C ALA A 216 -6.70 12.89 -3.28
N TRP A 217 -7.52 13.55 -2.45
CA TRP A 217 -8.82 14.08 -2.86
C TRP A 217 -8.63 15.29 -3.81
N GLU A 218 -9.46 15.40 -4.83
CA GLU A 218 -9.47 16.58 -5.70
C GLU A 218 -10.83 17.31 -5.57
N PRO A 219 -10.85 18.64 -5.32
CA PRO A 219 -9.71 19.54 -5.17
C PRO A 219 -8.92 19.24 -3.89
N ARG A 220 -7.60 19.51 -3.91
CA ARG A 220 -6.74 19.22 -2.76
C ARG A 220 -7.17 20.00 -1.53
N GLU A 221 -7.72 19.29 -0.56
CA GLU A 221 -7.95 19.76 0.78
C GLU A 221 -6.92 19.14 1.74
N MET A 222 -6.53 19.90 2.75
CA MET A 222 -5.55 19.44 3.74
C MET A 222 -6.26 19.11 5.06
N GLU A 223 -5.69 18.16 5.80
CA GLU A 223 -6.13 17.79 7.15
C GLU A 223 -4.93 17.51 8.05
N PRO A 224 -5.07 17.61 9.39
CA PRO A 224 -4.02 17.21 10.32
C PRO A 224 -3.66 15.73 10.13
N ILE A 225 -2.34 15.41 10.15
CA ILE A 225 -1.90 14.01 10.01
C ILE A 225 -2.28 13.15 11.23
N GLY A 226 -2.24 13.72 12.45
CA GLY A 226 -2.44 12.95 13.69
C GLY A 226 -1.44 11.79 13.82
N ALA A 227 -1.85 10.72 14.51
CA ALA A 227 -1.06 9.50 14.65
C ALA A 227 -1.30 8.54 13.48
N ARG A 228 -0.89 8.95 12.27
CA ARG A 228 -1.11 8.19 11.02
C ARG A 228 0.11 8.24 10.11
N ILE A 229 0.18 7.29 9.18
CA ILE A 229 0.99 7.37 7.97
C ILE A 229 0.03 7.48 6.79
N ILE A 230 0.29 8.41 5.89
CA ILE A 230 -0.47 8.56 4.65
C ILE A 230 0.49 8.38 3.49
N GLU A 231 0.27 7.34 2.68
CA GLU A 231 1.05 7.09 1.45
C GLU A 231 0.20 7.37 0.23
N THR A 232 0.64 8.28 -0.62
CA THR A 232 -0.04 8.61 -1.88
C THR A 232 0.90 8.49 -3.06
N PRO A 233 0.40 8.17 -4.26
CA PRO A 233 1.21 8.24 -5.48
C PRO A 233 1.78 9.64 -5.69
N GLU A 234 3.03 9.75 -6.14
CA GLU A 234 3.57 11.02 -6.64
C GLU A 234 2.86 11.48 -7.92
N ASN A 235 2.48 10.52 -8.75
CA ASN A 235 1.67 10.72 -9.96
C ASN A 235 0.64 9.61 -10.08
N LEU A 236 -0.64 9.95 -9.91
CA LEU A 236 -1.74 8.98 -9.90
C LEU A 236 -1.89 8.28 -11.25
N GLU A 237 -1.87 9.01 -12.37
CA GLU A 237 -2.04 8.43 -13.70
C GLU A 237 -0.95 7.39 -14.01
N ARG A 238 0.32 7.71 -13.73
CA ARG A 238 1.43 6.77 -13.90
C ARG A 238 1.26 5.51 -13.05
N THR A 239 0.82 5.70 -11.81
CA THR A 239 0.60 4.57 -10.88
C THR A 239 -0.57 3.69 -11.31
N GLU A 240 -1.65 4.28 -11.85
CA GLU A 240 -2.79 3.54 -12.41
C GLU A 240 -2.37 2.78 -13.68
N LEU A 241 -1.53 3.36 -14.51
CA LEU A 241 -0.92 2.70 -15.68
C LEU A 241 0.12 1.63 -15.30
N ARG A 242 0.39 1.42 -14.02
CA ARG A 242 1.39 0.46 -13.49
C ARG A 242 2.81 0.74 -13.99
N ASP A 243 3.13 2.02 -14.15
CA ASP A 243 4.50 2.45 -14.38
C ASP A 243 5.35 2.12 -13.16
N ASP A 244 6.25 1.17 -13.30
CA ASP A 244 7.10 0.65 -12.23
C ASP A 244 8.18 1.65 -11.77
N THR A 245 8.30 2.79 -12.44
CA THR A 245 9.15 3.92 -12.02
C THR A 245 8.36 5.04 -11.34
N SER A 246 7.04 4.88 -11.16
CA SER A 246 6.23 5.82 -10.39
C SER A 246 6.46 5.64 -8.89
N GLY A 247 6.88 6.73 -8.22
CA GLY A 247 7.16 6.75 -6.78
C GLY A 247 5.93 7.08 -5.94
N PHE A 248 6.16 7.03 -4.62
CA PHE A 248 5.16 7.38 -3.61
C PHE A 248 5.73 8.39 -2.61
N ILE A 249 4.85 9.19 -2.04
CA ILE A 249 5.15 10.04 -0.89
C ILE A 249 4.52 9.41 0.34
N ALA A 250 5.33 9.18 1.37
CA ALA A 250 4.88 8.76 2.68
C ALA A 250 4.95 9.94 3.65
N TYR A 251 3.81 10.47 4.01
CA TYR A 251 3.69 11.51 5.03
C TYR A 251 3.66 10.85 6.41
N VAL A 252 4.47 11.35 7.33
CA VAL A 252 4.60 10.86 8.70
C VAL A 252 4.59 12.03 9.69
N PRO A 253 4.17 11.83 10.97
CA PRO A 253 4.21 12.89 11.96
C PRO A 253 5.62 13.42 12.20
N VAL A 254 5.73 14.72 12.49
CA VAL A 254 7.02 15.38 12.80
C VAL A 254 7.70 14.69 13.99
N GLY A 255 9.00 14.41 13.87
CA GLY A 255 9.81 13.71 14.86
C GLY A 255 9.78 12.17 14.76
N SER A 256 8.95 11.61 13.88
CA SER A 256 8.84 10.14 13.69
C SER A 256 10.16 9.50 13.28
N ILE A 257 10.90 10.12 12.37
CA ILE A 257 12.19 9.58 11.89
C ILE A 257 13.23 9.53 13.02
N ALA A 258 13.32 10.58 13.83
CA ALA A 258 14.26 10.62 14.95
C ALA A 258 13.92 9.60 16.03
N THR A 259 12.63 9.52 16.41
CA THR A 259 12.12 8.53 17.38
C THR A 259 12.32 7.11 16.86
N GLY A 260 11.99 6.86 15.59
CA GLY A 260 12.18 5.56 14.94
C GLY A 260 13.64 5.15 14.89
N LYS A 261 14.56 6.09 14.60
CA LYS A 261 16.00 5.83 14.66
C LYS A 261 16.41 5.36 16.05
N ALA A 262 15.99 6.02 17.11
CA ALA A 262 16.30 5.62 18.48
C ALA A 262 15.79 4.20 18.79
N LEU A 263 14.50 3.91 18.48
CA LEU A 263 13.92 2.58 18.67
C LEU A 263 14.70 1.48 17.91
N VAL A 264 14.98 1.73 16.64
CA VAL A 264 15.63 0.77 15.73
C VAL A 264 17.09 0.50 16.12
N THR A 265 17.81 1.52 16.61
CA THR A 265 19.26 1.40 16.92
C THR A 265 19.53 0.98 18.34
N THR A 266 18.69 1.34 19.32
CA THR A 266 18.95 1.10 20.75
C THR A 266 17.94 0.14 21.40
N GLY A 267 16.81 -0.14 20.74
CA GLY A 267 15.72 -0.92 21.33
C GLY A 267 14.81 -0.10 22.25
N GLY A 268 14.97 1.23 22.34
CA GLY A 268 14.04 2.12 23.04
C GLY A 268 13.85 1.75 24.52
N GLU A 269 14.93 1.67 25.28
CA GLU A 269 14.90 1.36 26.74
C GLU A 269 14.20 0.01 27.06
N GLY A 270 14.35 -0.98 26.18
CA GLY A 270 13.80 -2.32 26.37
C GLY A 270 12.35 -2.51 25.86
N LYS A 271 11.85 -1.58 25.06
CA LYS A 271 10.59 -1.79 24.32
C LYS A 271 10.74 -2.86 23.23
N THR A 272 11.90 -2.87 22.58
CA THR A 272 12.26 -3.81 21.53
C THR A 272 13.76 -4.14 21.61
N VAL A 273 14.29 -4.79 20.56
CA VAL A 273 15.74 -5.00 20.40
C VAL A 273 16.24 -4.22 19.18
N PRO A 274 17.56 -3.86 19.14
CA PRO A 274 18.12 -3.22 17.96
C PRO A 274 17.85 -4.06 16.69
N CYS A 275 17.16 -3.50 15.71
CA CYS A 275 16.69 -4.24 14.54
C CYS A 275 17.84 -4.76 13.67
N ALA A 276 18.98 -4.02 13.63
CA ALA A 276 20.18 -4.42 12.89
C ALA A 276 20.81 -5.72 13.38
N THR A 277 20.52 -6.17 14.62
CA THR A 277 20.99 -7.46 15.16
C THR A 277 20.58 -8.63 14.27
N CYS A 278 19.39 -8.58 13.67
CA CYS A 278 18.88 -9.62 12.78
C CYS A 278 18.79 -9.13 11.33
N HIS A 279 18.34 -7.88 11.10
CA HIS A 279 18.13 -7.33 9.75
C HIS A 279 19.40 -6.77 9.09
N GLY A 280 20.55 -6.92 9.72
CA GLY A 280 21.85 -6.53 9.17
C GLY A 280 22.13 -5.03 9.21
N THR A 281 23.37 -4.68 8.89
CA THR A 281 23.82 -3.27 8.82
C THR A 281 23.00 -2.52 7.78
N GLY A 282 22.53 -1.33 8.15
CA GLY A 282 21.66 -0.54 7.27
C GLY A 282 20.25 -1.14 7.05
N LEU A 283 19.91 -2.22 7.77
CA LEU A 283 18.62 -2.93 7.65
C LEU A 283 18.34 -3.52 6.26
N GLN A 284 19.41 -3.82 5.52
CA GLN A 284 19.33 -4.34 4.15
C GLN A 284 19.13 -5.85 4.07
N GLY A 285 19.01 -6.51 5.23
CA GLY A 285 18.87 -7.95 5.34
C GLY A 285 20.21 -8.66 5.62
N MET A 286 20.10 -9.89 6.09
CA MET A 286 21.26 -10.75 6.38
C MET A 286 20.87 -12.21 6.22
N LYS A 287 21.47 -12.93 5.26
CA LYS A 287 21.11 -14.31 4.92
C LYS A 287 19.62 -14.40 4.59
N ASP A 288 18.86 -15.23 5.31
CA ASP A 288 17.43 -15.46 5.10
C ASP A 288 16.54 -14.41 5.79
N VAL A 289 17.14 -13.51 6.58
CA VAL A 289 16.41 -12.43 7.24
C VAL A 289 16.19 -11.28 6.23
N PRO A 290 14.94 -10.85 5.99
CA PRO A 290 14.64 -9.87 4.95
C PRO A 290 15.18 -8.49 5.26
N GLY A 291 15.59 -7.76 4.23
CA GLY A 291 15.81 -6.31 4.32
C GLY A 291 14.50 -5.57 4.58
N ILE A 292 14.54 -4.59 5.49
CA ILE A 292 13.39 -3.74 5.83
C ILE A 292 13.62 -2.26 5.50
N ALA A 293 14.82 -1.87 5.08
CA ALA A 293 15.13 -0.53 4.59
C ALA A 293 14.34 -0.22 3.30
N GLY A 294 13.85 1.01 3.18
CA GLY A 294 13.15 1.50 1.98
C GLY A 294 11.82 0.81 1.66
N ARG A 295 11.24 0.06 2.59
CA ARG A 295 9.92 -0.58 2.42
C ARG A 295 8.80 0.41 2.73
N SER A 296 7.61 0.18 2.11
CA SER A 296 6.41 0.97 2.41
C SER A 296 6.14 1.02 3.91
N PRO A 297 6.04 2.22 4.52
CA PRO A 297 5.84 2.30 5.97
C PRO A 297 4.47 1.77 6.40
N SER A 298 3.40 1.95 5.63
CA SER A 298 2.11 1.32 5.95
C SER A 298 2.17 -0.20 5.86
N TYR A 299 2.94 -0.75 4.89
CA TYR A 299 3.20 -2.18 4.84
C TYR A 299 3.95 -2.67 6.08
N VAL A 300 4.99 -1.96 6.53
CA VAL A 300 5.74 -2.31 7.76
C VAL A 300 4.82 -2.35 8.97
N VAL A 301 3.96 -1.33 9.15
CA VAL A 301 3.00 -1.30 10.26
C VAL A 301 2.06 -2.51 10.19
N ARG A 302 1.50 -2.83 9.02
CA ARG A 302 0.63 -4.03 8.87
C ARG A 302 1.35 -5.31 9.31
N GLN A 303 2.62 -5.47 8.93
CA GLN A 303 3.38 -6.67 9.30
C GLN A 303 3.61 -6.75 10.83
N ILE A 304 3.92 -5.64 11.48
CA ILE A 304 4.09 -5.59 12.94
C ILE A 304 2.76 -5.94 13.65
N VAL A 305 1.65 -5.35 13.21
CA VAL A 305 0.32 -5.63 13.75
C VAL A 305 -0.06 -7.12 13.56
N ASP A 306 0.17 -7.66 12.37
CA ASP A 306 -0.12 -9.08 12.09
C ASP A 306 0.75 -10.03 12.93
N MET A 307 2.01 -9.66 13.23
CA MET A 307 2.88 -10.42 14.14
C MET A 307 2.39 -10.33 15.59
N GLN A 308 2.00 -9.15 16.08
CA GLN A 308 1.44 -8.99 17.43
C GLN A 308 0.15 -9.78 17.61
N ASN A 309 -0.69 -9.82 16.59
CA ASN A 309 -1.95 -10.57 16.59
C ASN A 309 -1.78 -12.08 16.31
N GLY A 310 -0.54 -12.56 16.15
CA GLY A 310 -0.27 -13.97 15.87
C GLY A 310 -0.74 -14.43 14.49
N LEU A 311 -1.02 -13.51 13.58
CA LEU A 311 -1.47 -13.80 12.21
C LEU A 311 -0.31 -14.02 11.24
N ARG A 312 0.91 -13.67 11.65
CA ARG A 312 2.16 -14.10 11.05
C ARG A 312 2.86 -15.05 12.01
N ALA A 313 2.67 -16.35 11.81
CA ALA A 313 3.06 -17.42 12.71
C ALA A 313 4.03 -18.45 12.09
N GLY A 314 4.56 -18.18 10.89
CA GLY A 314 5.61 -19.00 10.28
C GLY A 314 6.91 -18.98 11.08
N ALA A 315 7.79 -19.95 10.86
CA ALA A 315 9.00 -20.17 11.66
C ALA A 315 9.88 -18.90 11.76
N GLY A 316 10.16 -18.23 10.64
CA GLY A 316 10.93 -16.98 10.64
C GLY A 316 10.24 -15.83 11.39
N SER A 317 8.89 -15.81 11.38
CA SER A 317 8.09 -14.76 12.04
C SER A 317 8.02 -14.94 13.56
N GLN A 318 8.20 -16.14 14.09
CA GLN A 318 8.14 -16.41 15.55
C GLN A 318 9.17 -15.59 16.33
N GLN A 319 10.36 -15.38 15.78
CA GLN A 319 11.38 -14.57 16.42
C GLN A 319 10.96 -13.10 16.56
N MET A 320 10.21 -12.59 15.58
CA MET A 320 9.71 -11.22 15.61
C MET A 320 8.61 -10.99 16.64
N LYS A 321 7.88 -12.03 17.07
CA LYS A 321 6.74 -11.90 17.99
C LYS A 321 7.16 -11.23 19.30
N SER A 322 8.28 -11.66 19.92
CA SER A 322 8.79 -11.06 21.16
C SER A 322 9.37 -9.66 20.93
N VAL A 323 9.95 -9.42 19.75
CA VAL A 323 10.55 -8.13 19.37
C VAL A 323 9.49 -7.03 19.26
N VAL A 324 8.31 -7.35 18.73
CA VAL A 324 7.24 -6.38 18.49
C VAL A 324 6.22 -6.29 19.63
N ALA A 325 6.24 -7.20 20.59
CA ALA A 325 5.18 -7.40 21.58
C ALA A 325 4.82 -6.16 22.40
N LYS A 326 5.78 -5.26 22.68
CA LYS A 326 5.58 -4.08 23.52
C LYS A 326 5.42 -2.78 22.73
N LEU A 327 5.45 -2.84 21.39
CA LEU A 327 5.34 -1.65 20.56
C LEU A 327 3.89 -1.19 20.54
N ASN A 328 3.67 0.09 20.80
CA ASN A 328 2.38 0.75 20.55
C ASN A 328 2.33 1.30 19.12
N ILE A 329 1.22 1.94 18.75
CA ILE A 329 1.02 2.43 17.38
C ILE A 329 1.99 3.56 17.01
N GLU A 330 2.33 4.43 17.95
CA GLU A 330 3.28 5.52 17.77
C GLU A 330 4.69 4.98 17.52
N ASP A 331 5.10 3.93 18.27
CA ASP A 331 6.36 3.24 18.08
C ASP A 331 6.43 2.60 16.68
N MET A 332 5.33 1.97 16.23
CA MET A 332 5.23 1.35 14.91
C MET A 332 5.33 2.38 13.79
N ILE A 333 4.65 3.54 13.94
CA ILE A 333 4.74 4.66 13.01
C ILE A 333 6.18 5.16 12.92
N ALA A 334 6.83 5.37 14.07
CA ALA A 334 8.21 5.86 14.13
C ALA A 334 9.19 4.88 13.49
N ILE A 335 9.12 3.59 13.83
CA ILE A 335 9.95 2.54 13.23
C ILE A 335 9.73 2.49 11.71
N ALA A 336 8.48 2.49 11.27
CA ALA A 336 8.13 2.44 9.85
C ALA A 336 8.62 3.68 9.09
N ALA A 337 8.47 4.88 9.68
CA ALA A 337 8.98 6.13 9.10
C ALA A 337 10.50 6.09 8.91
N TYR A 338 11.24 5.68 9.96
CA TYR A 338 12.69 5.60 9.89
C TYR A 338 13.16 4.54 8.89
N THR A 339 12.62 3.32 8.94
CA THR A 339 13.05 2.24 8.03
C THR A 339 12.75 2.58 6.58
N ALA A 340 11.60 3.22 6.30
CA ALA A 340 11.24 3.67 4.95
C ALA A 340 12.15 4.80 4.43
N SER A 341 12.71 5.63 5.31
CA SER A 341 13.61 6.73 4.95
C SER A 341 15.04 6.27 4.59
N LEU A 342 15.37 5.01 4.85
CA LEU A 342 16.68 4.44 4.55
C LEU A 342 16.79 4.01 3.08
N ASN A 343 18.02 4.02 2.56
CA ASN A 343 18.29 3.40 1.26
C ASN A 343 18.16 1.88 1.38
N PRO A 344 17.37 1.25 0.53
CA PRO A 344 17.16 -0.20 0.53
C PRO A 344 18.38 -0.99 0.10
#